data_813287b5d5d27bb9f95b6e4c4e1777d9
#
_entry.id   813287b5d5d27bb9f95b6e4c4e1777d9
#
_cell.length_a   1.000
_cell.length_b   1.000
_cell.length_c   1.000
_cell.angle_alpha   90.00
_cell.angle_beta   90.00
_cell.angle_gamma   90.00
#
_symmetry.space_group_name_H-M   'P 1'
#
loop_
_entity.id
_entity.type
_entity.pdbx_description
1 polymer ?
#
loop_
_entity_poly.entity_id
_entity_poly.type
_entity_poly.pdbx_seq_one_letter_code
_entity_poly.pdbx_strand_id
1 'polypeptide(L)'
;REERENPGAQLTSDCRGNLRIHAQEFKKKHGDQLGVGTEPEMMWLTKNEDGTPTGKGFSKPYCYHIDQFESLRPVFMKVFEYARAMGFDMIQGDHEDAPGQLELNWMYDDVLRNADRLSTYRQICAQVAREFNIIACFMTKPFMGVSASGCHTNMSLWTGGKDKINKLHHKSLPGMDEVFTYVEGGTNTFMPDTKDVQLPGKIGLKAIGGVMKHLGA
;
A
#
# COMPACT_ATOMS: atom_id res chain seq x y z
N ARG A 1 0.09 22.49 -0.12
CA ARG A 1 0.39 23.65 0.76
C ARG A 1 1.22 24.66 -0.02
N GLU A 2 1.10 25.92 0.33
CA GLU A 2 1.77 27.04 -0.32
C GLU A 2 2.76 27.70 0.62
N GLU A 3 3.83 28.28 0.07
CA GLU A 3 4.75 29.11 0.82
C GLU A 3 4.05 30.38 1.33
N ARG A 4 4.24 30.72 2.60
CA ARG A 4 3.57 31.84 3.23
C ARG A 4 4.01 33.19 2.65
N GLU A 5 5.29 33.30 2.30
CA GLU A 5 5.91 34.53 1.77
C GLU A 5 5.82 34.64 0.26
N ASN A 6 5.45 33.54 -0.42
CA ASN A 6 5.27 33.49 -1.87
C ASN A 6 4.03 32.65 -2.21
N PRO A 7 2.82 33.25 -2.11
CA PRO A 7 1.57 32.56 -2.41
C PRO A 7 1.57 31.99 -3.83
N GLY A 8 1.13 30.75 -3.96
CA GLY A 8 1.18 29.98 -5.21
C GLY A 8 2.44 29.12 -5.39
N ALA A 9 3.52 29.41 -4.65
CA ALA A 9 4.70 28.53 -4.61
C ALA A 9 4.47 27.36 -3.66
N GLN A 10 4.93 26.19 -4.06
CA GLN A 10 4.81 25.00 -3.23
C GLN A 10 5.74 25.07 -2.02
N LEU A 11 5.22 24.69 -0.87
CA LEU A 11 5.99 24.50 0.35
C LEU A 11 6.99 23.35 0.17
N THR A 12 8.29 23.60 0.32
CA THR A 12 9.36 22.62 0.10
C THR A 12 9.32 21.43 1.07
N SER A 13 8.73 21.61 2.26
CA SER A 13 8.51 20.54 3.24
C SER A 13 7.22 19.73 3.03
N ASP A 14 6.42 20.02 2.00
CA ASP A 14 5.21 19.26 1.67
C ASP A 14 5.56 18.01 0.88
N CYS A 15 5.68 16.87 1.56
CA CYS A 15 6.05 15.59 0.95
C CYS A 15 5.11 15.19 -0.21
N ARG A 16 3.79 15.38 -0.04
CA ARG A 16 2.82 15.06 -1.10
C ARG A 16 3.00 15.96 -2.33
N GLY A 17 3.21 17.24 -2.10
CA GLY A 17 3.46 18.18 -3.18
C GLY A 17 4.77 17.90 -3.92
N ASN A 18 5.83 17.54 -3.20
CA ASN A 18 7.11 17.13 -3.78
C ASN A 18 6.94 15.87 -4.63
N LEU A 19 6.26 14.84 -4.10
CA LEU A 19 5.96 13.62 -4.86
C LEU A 19 5.22 13.94 -6.17
N ARG A 20 4.21 14.81 -6.11
CA ARG A 20 3.45 15.25 -7.30
C ARG A 20 4.34 15.91 -8.35
N ILE A 21 5.20 16.84 -7.93
CA ILE A 21 6.12 17.53 -8.84
C ILE A 21 7.08 16.53 -9.48
N HIS A 22 7.75 15.71 -8.68
CA HIS A 22 8.71 14.75 -9.21
C HIS A 22 8.07 13.74 -10.15
N ALA A 23 6.87 13.25 -9.87
CA ALA A 23 6.14 12.35 -10.76
C ALA A 23 5.79 13.04 -12.09
N GLN A 24 5.35 14.29 -12.04
CA GLN A 24 5.03 15.07 -13.24
C GLN A 24 6.27 15.39 -14.09
N GLU A 25 7.36 15.80 -13.46
CA GLU A 25 8.63 16.06 -14.14
C GLU A 25 9.21 14.80 -14.77
N PHE A 26 9.14 13.69 -14.05
CA PHE A 26 9.59 12.39 -14.56
C PHE A 26 8.80 11.99 -15.79
N LYS A 27 7.47 12.06 -15.73
CA LYS A 27 6.57 11.77 -16.86
C LYS A 27 6.86 12.72 -18.06
N LYS A 28 7.07 14.00 -17.80
CA LYS A 28 7.39 14.99 -18.84
C LYS A 28 8.72 14.71 -19.52
N LYS A 29 9.74 14.33 -18.74
CA LYS A 29 11.11 14.11 -19.22
C LYS A 29 11.27 12.78 -19.96
N HIS A 30 10.65 11.73 -19.46
CA HIS A 30 10.88 10.35 -19.91
C HIS A 30 9.68 9.72 -20.64
N GLY A 31 8.49 10.28 -20.51
CA GLY A 31 7.25 9.69 -21.02
C GLY A 31 6.75 8.50 -20.21
N ASP A 32 7.46 8.14 -19.13
CA ASP A 32 7.19 6.97 -18.30
C ASP A 32 6.39 7.33 -17.06
N GLN A 33 5.70 6.33 -16.50
CA GLN A 33 4.88 6.47 -15.30
C GLN A 33 5.18 5.35 -14.31
N LEU A 34 5.34 5.71 -13.04
CA LEU A 34 5.58 4.77 -11.96
C LEU A 34 4.25 4.20 -11.45
N GLY A 35 4.12 2.88 -11.47
CA GLY A 35 3.06 2.13 -10.81
C GLY A 35 3.56 1.63 -9.45
N VAL A 36 2.76 1.82 -8.41
CA VAL A 36 3.13 1.51 -7.03
C VAL A 36 2.04 0.71 -6.35
N GLY A 37 2.39 -0.42 -5.78
CA GLY A 37 1.59 -1.21 -4.85
C GLY A 37 2.20 -1.16 -3.45
N THR A 38 1.37 -1.04 -2.43
CA THR A 38 1.82 -1.00 -1.04
C THR A 38 1.20 -2.15 -0.26
N GLU A 39 2.02 -2.79 0.57
CA GLU A 39 1.64 -3.89 1.47
C GLU A 39 1.77 -3.39 2.92
N PRO A 40 0.74 -2.72 3.46
CA PRO A 40 0.80 -2.12 4.77
C PRO A 40 0.41 -3.12 5.85
N GLU A 41 1.38 -3.61 6.60
CA GLU A 41 1.14 -4.40 7.79
C GLU A 41 0.82 -3.52 8.99
N MET A 42 -0.07 -3.98 9.84
CA MET A 42 -0.44 -3.30 11.08
C MET A 42 -1.01 -4.28 12.10
N MET A 43 -0.98 -3.92 13.38
CA MET A 43 -1.53 -4.76 14.44
C MET A 43 -2.84 -4.19 14.96
N TRP A 44 -3.85 -5.04 15.05
CA TRP A 44 -5.06 -4.77 15.80
C TRP A 44 -4.81 -5.19 17.24
N LEU A 45 -4.98 -4.27 18.18
CA LEU A 45 -4.67 -4.51 19.59
C LEU A 45 -5.92 -4.35 20.44
N THR A 46 -6.06 -5.22 21.42
CA THR A 46 -7.05 -5.03 22.48
C THR A 46 -6.57 -4.01 23.50
N LYS A 47 -7.43 -3.66 24.43
CA LYS A 47 -7.13 -2.75 25.52
C LYS A 47 -7.14 -3.50 26.86
N ASN A 48 -6.20 -3.18 27.72
CA ASN A 48 -6.27 -3.52 29.14
C ASN A 48 -7.39 -2.70 29.83
N GLU A 49 -7.70 -3.03 31.08
CA GLU A 49 -8.71 -2.30 31.89
C GLU A 49 -8.40 -0.79 32.02
N ASP A 50 -7.13 -0.43 32.04
CA ASP A 50 -6.65 0.95 32.09
C ASP A 50 -6.62 1.65 30.72
N GLY A 51 -7.06 0.96 29.64
CA GLY A 51 -7.08 1.47 28.28
C GLY A 51 -5.75 1.36 27.53
N THR A 52 -4.69 0.84 28.14
CA THR A 52 -3.40 0.64 27.46
C THR A 52 -3.49 -0.48 26.44
N PRO A 53 -2.73 -0.40 25.31
CA PRO A 53 -2.75 -1.43 24.28
C PRO A 53 -2.12 -2.73 24.75
N THR A 54 -2.67 -3.85 24.31
CA THR A 54 -2.12 -5.18 24.57
C THR A 54 -2.36 -6.10 23.38
N GLY A 55 -1.42 -7.03 23.13
CA GLY A 55 -1.59 -8.14 22.18
C GLY A 55 -2.32 -9.36 22.77
N LYS A 56 -2.75 -9.31 24.02
CA LYS A 56 -3.53 -10.38 24.64
C LYS A 56 -4.90 -10.49 23.98
N GLY A 57 -5.38 -11.72 23.77
CA GLY A 57 -6.68 -11.98 23.15
C GLY A 57 -6.64 -12.20 21.64
N PHE A 58 -5.54 -11.89 20.99
CA PHE A 58 -5.23 -12.38 19.65
C PHE A 58 -4.22 -13.51 19.78
N SER A 59 -4.40 -14.50 18.97
CA SER A 59 -3.71 -15.75 19.05
C SER A 59 -2.22 -15.69 18.77
N LYS A 60 -1.55 -16.82 19.00
CA LYS A 60 -0.11 -16.97 18.82
C LYS A 60 0.32 -16.85 17.35
N PRO A 61 1.55 -16.38 17.11
CA PRO A 61 2.04 -16.10 15.78
C PRO A 61 2.25 -17.38 14.97
N TYR A 62 1.55 -17.46 13.85
CA TYR A 62 1.87 -18.26 12.67
C TYR A 62 1.26 -17.54 11.49
N CYS A 63 2.07 -17.08 10.54
CA CYS A 63 1.58 -16.44 9.31
C CYS A 63 0.53 -17.30 8.60
N TYR A 64 -0.38 -16.63 7.92
CA TYR A 64 -1.36 -17.24 6.99
C TYR A 64 -2.30 -18.26 7.64
N HIS A 65 -2.61 -18.05 8.92
CA HIS A 65 -3.50 -18.95 9.66
C HIS A 65 -4.95 -18.47 9.51
N ILE A 66 -5.78 -19.28 8.88
CA ILE A 66 -7.15 -18.90 8.53
C ILE A 66 -8.04 -18.60 9.74
N ASP A 67 -7.97 -19.40 10.81
CA ASP A 67 -8.78 -19.17 12.01
C ASP A 67 -8.42 -17.86 12.71
N GLN A 68 -7.16 -17.48 12.63
CA GLN A 68 -6.65 -16.23 13.16
C GLN A 68 -7.18 -15.03 12.36
N PHE A 69 -7.14 -15.15 11.04
CA PHE A 69 -7.71 -14.18 10.14
C PHE A 69 -9.22 -14.03 10.37
N GLU A 70 -9.93 -15.15 10.45
CA GLU A 70 -11.38 -15.17 10.70
C GLU A 70 -11.78 -14.54 12.04
N SER A 71 -10.94 -14.62 13.06
CA SER A 71 -11.21 -13.99 14.36
C SER A 71 -11.34 -12.45 14.26
N LEU A 72 -10.71 -11.86 13.26
CA LEU A 72 -10.78 -10.42 12.95
C LEU A 72 -11.73 -10.09 11.78
N ARG A 73 -12.51 -11.08 11.29
CA ARG A 73 -13.41 -10.89 10.15
C ARG A 73 -14.32 -9.67 10.26
N PRO A 74 -15.03 -9.40 11.36
CA PRO A 74 -15.88 -8.21 11.45
C PRO A 74 -15.10 -6.91 11.26
N VAL A 75 -13.85 -6.88 11.76
CA VAL A 75 -12.97 -5.71 11.68
C VAL A 75 -12.51 -5.47 10.26
N PHE A 76 -11.85 -6.45 9.64
CA PHE A 76 -11.32 -6.23 8.29
C PHE A 76 -12.41 -6.09 7.22
N MET A 77 -13.55 -6.75 7.37
CA MET A 77 -14.68 -6.55 6.48
C MET A 77 -15.22 -5.11 6.55
N LYS A 78 -15.21 -4.51 7.74
CA LYS A 78 -15.60 -3.11 7.90
C LYS A 78 -14.57 -2.15 7.28
N VAL A 79 -13.27 -2.47 7.39
CA VAL A 79 -12.23 -1.74 6.66
C VAL A 79 -12.46 -1.83 5.15
N PHE A 80 -12.76 -3.00 4.62
CA PHE A 80 -13.04 -3.19 3.18
C PHE A 80 -14.27 -2.40 2.72
N GLU A 81 -15.35 -2.40 3.52
CA GLU A 81 -16.55 -1.61 3.25
C GLU A 81 -16.22 -0.12 3.08
N TYR A 82 -15.52 0.46 4.06
CA TYR A 82 -15.16 1.87 4.02
C TYR A 82 -14.14 2.20 2.92
N ALA A 83 -13.15 1.35 2.73
CA ALA A 83 -12.15 1.53 1.69
C ALA A 83 -12.77 1.48 0.29
N ARG A 84 -13.67 0.53 0.02
CA ARG A 84 -14.41 0.45 -1.25
C ARG A 84 -15.31 1.65 -1.47
N ALA A 85 -16.00 2.13 -0.44
CA ALA A 85 -16.79 3.36 -0.50
C ALA A 85 -15.96 4.59 -0.84
N MET A 86 -14.66 4.59 -0.48
CA MET A 86 -13.67 5.61 -0.85
C MET A 86 -12.98 5.35 -2.19
N GLY A 87 -13.41 4.33 -2.94
CA GLY A 87 -12.87 4.00 -4.27
C GLY A 87 -11.57 3.22 -4.25
N PHE A 88 -11.31 2.45 -3.20
CA PHE A 88 -10.17 1.50 -3.17
C PHE A 88 -10.58 0.18 -3.82
N ASP A 89 -9.70 -0.32 -4.65
CA ASP A 89 -9.82 -1.64 -5.28
C ASP A 89 -9.19 -2.70 -4.35
N MET A 90 -9.84 -2.96 -3.21
CA MET A 90 -9.37 -3.95 -2.23
C MET A 90 -9.37 -5.35 -2.85
N ILE A 91 -8.24 -6.05 -2.76
CA ILE A 91 -8.02 -7.34 -3.44
C ILE A 91 -7.83 -8.52 -2.50
N GLN A 92 -7.11 -8.34 -1.42
CA GLN A 92 -6.84 -9.43 -0.47
C GLN A 92 -6.59 -8.92 0.94
N GLY A 93 -6.56 -9.85 1.89
CA GLY A 93 -6.07 -9.65 3.22
C GLY A 93 -5.34 -10.90 3.69
N ASP A 94 -4.26 -10.71 4.42
CA ASP A 94 -3.44 -11.77 4.96
C ASP A 94 -3.31 -11.65 6.49
N HIS A 95 -3.28 -12.80 7.15
CA HIS A 95 -2.89 -12.90 8.54
C HIS A 95 -1.36 -12.95 8.61
N GLU A 96 -0.79 -12.01 9.35
CA GLU A 96 0.66 -11.87 9.51
C GLU A 96 1.17 -12.56 10.78
N ASP A 97 2.49 -12.54 11.00
CA ASP A 97 3.14 -13.36 12.01
C ASP A 97 2.89 -12.91 13.47
N ALA A 98 2.77 -11.60 13.72
CA ALA A 98 2.53 -11.12 15.08
C ALA A 98 1.06 -11.22 15.49
N PRO A 99 0.75 -11.35 16.79
CA PRO A 99 -0.63 -11.42 17.27
C PRO A 99 -1.47 -10.22 16.82
N GLY A 100 -2.60 -10.49 16.15
CA GLY A 100 -3.50 -9.46 15.62
C GLY A 100 -2.93 -8.68 14.44
N GLN A 101 -1.82 -9.12 13.86
CA GLN A 101 -1.21 -8.48 12.70
C GLN A 101 -1.92 -8.92 11.43
N LEU A 102 -2.36 -7.95 10.65
CA LEU A 102 -2.96 -8.15 9.34
C LEU A 102 -2.29 -7.25 8.31
N GLU A 103 -2.28 -7.74 7.08
CA GLU A 103 -2.00 -6.97 5.87
C GLU A 103 -3.26 -6.95 4.99
N LEU A 104 -3.73 -5.76 4.61
CA LEU A 104 -4.92 -5.60 3.77
C LEU A 104 -4.54 -4.79 2.54
N ASN A 105 -4.67 -5.40 1.36
CA ASN A 105 -4.10 -4.89 0.12
C ASN A 105 -5.16 -4.37 -0.85
N TRP A 106 -4.74 -3.38 -1.62
CA TRP A 106 -5.47 -2.85 -2.77
C TRP A 106 -4.61 -2.89 -4.02
N MET A 107 -5.25 -2.80 -5.18
CA MET A 107 -4.55 -2.78 -6.46
C MET A 107 -3.56 -1.63 -6.55
N TYR A 108 -2.40 -1.90 -7.17
CA TYR A 108 -1.43 -0.86 -7.48
C TYR A 108 -2.05 0.23 -8.36
N ASP A 109 -1.52 1.43 -8.23
CA ASP A 109 -1.98 2.59 -9.00
C ASP A 109 -0.80 3.55 -9.25
N ASP A 110 -1.06 4.74 -9.79
CA ASP A 110 -0.05 5.77 -9.87
C ASP A 110 0.47 6.14 -8.48
N VAL A 111 1.72 6.60 -8.44
CA VAL A 111 2.44 6.83 -7.19
C VAL A 111 1.73 7.81 -6.24
N LEU A 112 1.08 8.84 -6.77
CA LEU A 112 0.41 9.85 -5.95
C LEU A 112 -0.89 9.29 -5.35
N ARG A 113 -1.70 8.61 -6.18
CA ARG A 113 -2.94 7.98 -5.72
C ARG A 113 -2.67 6.90 -4.69
N ASN A 114 -1.63 6.08 -4.89
CA ASN A 114 -1.26 5.06 -3.93
C ASN A 114 -0.81 5.66 -2.58
N ALA A 115 -0.04 6.76 -2.60
CA ALA A 115 0.35 7.48 -1.39
C ALA A 115 -0.87 8.09 -0.66
N ASP A 116 -1.83 8.65 -1.39
CA ASP A 116 -3.09 9.16 -0.85
C ASP A 116 -3.93 8.04 -0.23
N ARG A 117 -4.02 6.88 -0.90
CA ARG A 117 -4.71 5.68 -0.40
C ARG A 117 -4.10 5.20 0.92
N LEU A 118 -2.77 5.08 1.02
CA LEU A 118 -2.11 4.66 2.26
C LEU A 118 -2.45 5.60 3.44
N SER A 119 -2.42 6.91 3.20
CA SER A 119 -2.77 7.89 4.23
C SER A 119 -4.23 7.78 4.66
N THR A 120 -5.14 7.59 3.70
CA THR A 120 -6.58 7.41 3.94
C THR A 120 -6.88 6.08 4.63
N TYR A 121 -6.22 4.99 4.22
CA TYR A 121 -6.33 3.68 4.83
C TYR A 121 -6.04 3.70 6.34
N ARG A 122 -5.00 4.41 6.76
CA ARG A 122 -4.67 4.57 8.18
C ARG A 122 -5.80 5.25 8.95
N GLN A 123 -6.48 6.21 8.35
CA GLN A 123 -7.63 6.89 8.96
C GLN A 123 -8.86 5.98 9.03
N ILE A 124 -9.12 5.18 7.98
CA ILE A 124 -10.18 4.16 7.96
C ILE A 124 -9.95 3.14 9.08
N CYS A 125 -8.74 2.60 9.20
CA CYS A 125 -8.41 1.66 10.27
C CYS A 125 -8.60 2.28 11.66
N ALA A 126 -8.21 3.52 11.87
CA ALA A 126 -8.42 4.23 13.13
C ALA A 126 -9.92 4.44 13.45
N GLN A 127 -10.75 4.67 12.42
CA GLN A 127 -12.20 4.78 12.59
C GLN A 127 -12.82 3.43 12.95
N VAL A 128 -12.48 2.38 12.23
CA VAL A 128 -12.96 1.01 12.51
C VAL A 128 -12.51 0.56 13.91
N ALA A 129 -11.27 0.85 14.29
CA ALA A 129 -10.79 0.53 15.64
C ALA A 129 -11.66 1.16 16.74
N ARG A 130 -12.13 2.40 16.56
CA ARG A 130 -13.05 3.05 17.50
C ARG A 130 -14.40 2.32 17.59
N GLU A 131 -14.93 1.88 16.45
CA GLU A 131 -16.21 1.17 16.39
C GLU A 131 -16.18 -0.19 17.11
N PHE A 132 -15.04 -0.86 17.06
CA PHE A 132 -14.84 -2.17 17.71
C PHE A 132 -14.17 -2.07 19.09
N ASN A 133 -13.95 -0.86 19.61
CA ASN A 133 -13.25 -0.61 20.88
C ASN A 133 -11.88 -1.27 20.99
N ILE A 134 -11.13 -1.33 19.88
CA ILE A 134 -9.76 -1.82 19.77
C ILE A 134 -8.83 -0.70 19.32
N ILE A 135 -7.57 -1.01 19.07
CA ILE A 135 -6.56 -0.06 18.61
C ILE A 135 -5.99 -0.52 17.27
N ALA A 136 -5.96 0.38 16.28
CA ALA A 136 -5.21 0.20 15.02
C ALA A 136 -3.78 0.73 15.22
N CYS A 137 -2.81 -0.17 15.32
CA CYS A 137 -1.42 0.16 15.60
C CYS A 137 -0.56 0.03 14.34
N PHE A 138 -0.06 1.16 13.85
CA PHE A 138 0.87 1.25 12.72
C PHE A 138 2.33 1.47 13.15
N MET A 139 2.66 1.22 14.41
CA MET A 139 4.06 1.21 14.85
C MET A 139 4.78 0.01 14.24
N THR A 140 5.98 0.26 13.75
CA THR A 140 6.79 -0.81 13.15
C THR A 140 7.09 -1.94 14.14
N LYS A 141 7.39 -1.62 15.38
CA LYS A 141 7.73 -2.61 16.41
C LYS A 141 7.10 -2.24 17.76
N PRO A 142 5.79 -2.46 17.95
CA PRO A 142 5.14 -2.08 19.21
C PRO A 142 5.52 -3.00 20.37
N PHE A 143 5.87 -4.26 20.10
CA PHE A 143 6.26 -5.22 21.12
C PHE A 143 7.58 -5.91 20.76
N MET A 144 8.40 -6.18 21.78
CA MET A 144 9.60 -6.99 21.62
C MET A 144 9.22 -8.48 21.54
N GLY A 145 10.05 -9.26 20.83
CA GLY A 145 9.85 -10.71 20.73
C GLY A 145 8.78 -11.18 19.73
N VAL A 146 8.16 -10.26 18.98
CA VAL A 146 7.24 -10.59 17.88
C VAL A 146 7.72 -9.92 16.59
N SER A 147 7.18 -10.33 15.45
CA SER A 147 7.52 -9.73 14.16
C SER A 147 7.14 -8.24 14.10
N ALA A 148 7.89 -7.49 13.32
CA ALA A 148 7.63 -6.08 13.07
C ALA A 148 6.58 -5.92 11.96
N SER A 149 5.93 -4.77 11.90
CA SER A 149 5.04 -4.39 10.80
C SER A 149 5.83 -3.70 9.70
N GLY A 150 5.81 -4.28 8.51
CA GLY A 150 6.38 -3.72 7.29
C GLY A 150 5.42 -2.75 6.59
N CYS A 151 5.93 -2.11 5.58
CA CYS A 151 5.16 -1.36 4.60
C CYS A 151 5.89 -1.49 3.26
N HIS A 152 5.86 -2.69 2.70
CA HIS A 152 6.58 -2.97 1.48
C HIS A 152 6.00 -2.16 0.33
N THR A 153 6.86 -1.70 -0.54
CA THR A 153 6.48 -0.87 -1.67
C THR A 153 6.99 -1.52 -2.95
N ASN A 154 6.08 -2.12 -3.69
CA ASN A 154 6.34 -2.74 -4.98
C ASN A 154 6.24 -1.69 -6.08
N MET A 155 7.22 -1.64 -6.98
CA MET A 155 7.28 -0.62 -8.01
C MET A 155 7.43 -1.24 -9.39
N SER A 156 6.74 -0.62 -10.36
CA SER A 156 6.88 -0.92 -11.78
C SER A 156 6.93 0.37 -12.58
N LEU A 157 7.69 0.39 -13.66
CA LEU A 157 7.81 1.56 -14.53
C LEU A 157 7.21 1.25 -15.90
N TRP A 158 6.24 2.06 -16.30
CA TRP A 158 5.44 1.84 -17.51
C TRP A 158 5.71 2.91 -18.56
N THR A 159 6.00 2.46 -19.78
CA THR A 159 6.21 3.30 -20.97
C THR A 159 5.14 3.03 -22.04
N GLY A 160 5.03 3.91 -23.03
CA GLY A 160 4.24 3.68 -24.25
C GLY A 160 2.78 4.02 -24.18
N GLY A 161 2.35 4.88 -23.26
CA GLY A 161 0.97 5.32 -23.38
C GLY A 161 0.42 6.30 -22.36
N LYS A 162 -0.54 7.02 -22.81
CA LYS A 162 -1.39 7.88 -21.99
C LYS A 162 -2.18 6.99 -21.01
N ASP A 163 -2.05 7.26 -19.71
CA ASP A 163 -2.96 6.83 -18.65
C ASP A 163 -3.22 5.31 -18.52
N LYS A 164 -2.25 4.47 -18.85
CA LYS A 164 -2.46 3.02 -18.92
C LYS A 164 -2.37 2.28 -17.59
N ILE A 165 -1.77 2.88 -16.57
CA ILE A 165 -1.81 2.35 -15.20
C ILE A 165 -3.22 2.47 -14.59
N ASN A 166 -4.03 3.40 -15.08
CA ASN A 166 -5.34 3.71 -14.52
C ASN A 166 -6.52 2.96 -15.16
N LYS A 167 -6.27 2.09 -16.14
CA LYS A 167 -7.32 1.29 -16.76
C LYS A 167 -7.28 -0.14 -16.21
N LEU A 168 -7.73 -0.31 -15.00
CA LEU A 168 -8.15 -1.60 -14.49
C LEU A 168 -9.47 -1.96 -15.18
N HIS A 169 -9.46 -2.99 -15.99
CA HIS A 169 -10.69 -3.55 -16.53
C HIS A 169 -11.29 -4.50 -15.49
N HIS A 170 -12.41 -4.11 -14.93
CA HIS A 170 -13.26 -5.01 -14.17
C HIS A 170 -13.91 -6.00 -15.14
N LYS A 171 -13.73 -7.27 -14.92
CA LYS A 171 -14.41 -8.31 -15.66
C LYS A 171 -15.21 -9.16 -14.67
N SER A 172 -16.52 -9.13 -14.83
CA SER A 172 -17.38 -10.07 -14.10
C SER A 172 -17.09 -11.49 -14.57
N LEU A 173 -16.82 -12.38 -13.64
CA LEU A 173 -16.79 -13.82 -13.89
C LEU A 173 -18.11 -14.44 -13.39
N PRO A 174 -18.62 -15.51 -14.03
CA PRO A 174 -19.80 -16.21 -13.55
C PRO A 174 -19.65 -16.64 -12.09
N GLY A 175 -20.56 -16.14 -11.22
CA GLY A 175 -20.54 -16.43 -9.79
C GLY A 175 -19.63 -15.54 -8.94
N MET A 176 -18.98 -14.53 -9.54
CA MET A 176 -18.19 -13.50 -8.84
C MET A 176 -18.66 -12.12 -9.30
N ASP A 177 -18.87 -11.21 -8.38
CA ASP A 177 -19.40 -9.90 -8.71
C ASP A 177 -18.42 -9.04 -9.53
N GLU A 178 -17.10 -9.17 -9.27
CA GLU A 178 -16.07 -8.52 -10.08
C GLU A 178 -14.71 -9.21 -9.92
N VAL A 179 -13.96 -9.35 -11.01
CA VAL A 179 -12.54 -9.78 -11.01
C VAL A 179 -11.70 -8.76 -11.73
N PHE A 180 -10.62 -8.34 -11.10
CA PHE A 180 -9.67 -7.42 -11.70
C PHE A 180 -8.89 -8.09 -12.82
N THR A 181 -8.91 -7.53 -13.99
CA THR A 181 -8.09 -7.97 -15.10
C THR A 181 -7.25 -6.82 -15.64
N TYR A 182 -6.08 -7.15 -16.01
CA TYR A 182 -4.99 -6.43 -16.64
C TYR A 182 -5.22 -5.02 -17.19
N VAL A 183 -4.19 -4.19 -16.98
CA VAL A 183 -3.98 -2.93 -17.69
C VAL A 183 -3.64 -3.22 -19.16
N GLU A 184 -4.47 -2.81 -20.09
CA GLU A 184 -4.12 -2.87 -21.51
C GLU A 184 -3.10 -1.81 -21.88
N GLY A 185 -2.04 -2.25 -22.50
CA GLY A 185 -1.29 -1.51 -23.50
C GLY A 185 -0.11 -0.64 -23.02
N GLY A 186 0.51 -0.87 -21.88
CA GLY A 186 1.84 -0.34 -21.55
C GLY A 186 2.89 -1.43 -21.50
N THR A 187 4.18 -1.07 -21.57
CA THR A 187 5.29 -2.00 -21.34
C THR A 187 5.93 -1.67 -20.00
N ASN A 188 6.00 -2.66 -19.12
CA ASN A 188 6.76 -2.54 -17.89
C ASN A 188 8.25 -2.62 -18.21
N THR A 189 8.95 -1.50 -18.05
CA THR A 189 10.37 -1.37 -18.41
C THR A 189 11.32 -2.01 -17.40
N PHE A 190 10.81 -2.52 -16.28
CA PHE A 190 11.59 -3.32 -15.32
C PHE A 190 11.65 -4.81 -15.71
N MET A 191 10.82 -5.22 -16.66
CA MET A 191 10.85 -6.59 -17.16
C MET A 191 12.22 -6.95 -17.73
N PRO A 192 12.63 -8.22 -17.62
CA PRO A 192 13.91 -8.69 -18.17
C PRO A 192 14.07 -8.40 -19.67
N ASP A 193 15.26 -8.01 -20.08
CA ASP A 193 15.61 -7.82 -21.50
C ASP A 193 15.81 -9.17 -22.23
N THR A 194 15.89 -10.27 -21.48
CA THR A 194 16.13 -11.63 -21.97
C THR A 194 15.04 -12.59 -21.48
N LYS A 195 15.06 -13.83 -21.95
CA LYS A 195 14.17 -14.90 -21.45
C LYS A 195 14.52 -15.35 -20.02
N ASP A 196 15.62 -14.89 -19.45
CA ASP A 196 15.97 -15.12 -18.06
C ASP A 196 15.14 -14.16 -17.18
N VAL A 197 14.11 -14.71 -16.57
CA VAL A 197 13.17 -13.98 -15.72
C VAL A 197 13.69 -13.71 -14.31
N GLN A 198 14.89 -14.14 -13.96
CA GLN A 198 15.43 -14.00 -12.60
C GLN A 198 16.03 -12.63 -12.34
N LEU A 199 16.35 -11.86 -13.36
CA LEU A 199 16.95 -10.53 -13.23
C LEU A 199 16.08 -9.46 -13.87
N PRO A 200 15.92 -8.29 -13.22
CA PRO A 200 15.26 -7.17 -13.87
C PRO A 200 16.04 -6.67 -15.07
N GLY A 201 15.37 -6.07 -16.04
CA GLY A 201 15.97 -5.46 -17.20
C GLY A 201 16.94 -4.33 -16.84
N LYS A 202 17.68 -3.81 -17.81
CA LYS A 202 18.70 -2.75 -17.61
C LYS A 202 18.15 -1.51 -16.90
N ILE A 203 16.91 -1.13 -17.17
CA ILE A 203 16.26 0.02 -16.50
C ILE A 203 15.97 -0.33 -15.04
N GLY A 204 15.47 -1.53 -14.76
CA GLY A 204 15.24 -2.01 -13.39
C GLY A 204 16.54 -2.03 -12.57
N LEU A 205 17.64 -2.53 -13.14
CA LEU A 205 18.96 -2.50 -12.47
C LEU A 205 19.44 -1.07 -12.18
N LYS A 206 19.21 -0.13 -13.08
CA LYS A 206 19.53 1.30 -12.83
C LYS A 206 18.66 1.90 -11.73
N ALA A 207 17.37 1.53 -11.66
CA ALA A 207 16.47 1.97 -10.59
C ALA A 207 16.96 1.45 -9.23
N ILE A 208 17.32 0.15 -9.13
CA ILE A 208 17.91 -0.43 -7.92
C ILE A 208 19.19 0.32 -7.51
N GLY A 209 20.10 0.57 -8.46
CA GLY A 209 21.31 1.34 -8.20
C GLY A 209 21.04 2.76 -7.70
N GLY A 210 19.99 3.40 -8.21
CA GLY A 210 19.51 4.70 -7.73
C GLY A 210 19.02 4.65 -6.27
N VAL A 211 18.21 3.67 -5.93
CA VAL A 211 17.73 3.45 -4.56
C VAL A 211 18.91 3.21 -3.63
N MET A 212 19.83 2.30 -3.99
CA MET A 212 21.02 2.01 -3.17
C MET A 212 21.90 3.25 -2.94
N LYS A 213 22.06 4.11 -3.95
CA LYS A 213 22.83 5.34 -3.84
C LYS A 213 22.23 6.32 -2.81
N HIS A 214 20.93 6.32 -2.63
CA HIS A 214 20.20 7.27 -1.79
C HIS A 214 19.67 6.67 -0.48
N LEU A 215 19.99 5.40 -0.19
CA LEU A 215 19.52 4.69 1.01
C LEU A 215 19.98 5.32 2.33
N GLY A 216 21.00 6.16 2.31
CA GLY A 216 21.52 6.85 3.50
C GLY A 216 21.12 8.32 3.61
N ALA A 217 20.18 8.77 2.76
CA ALA A 217 19.76 10.17 2.70
C ALA A 217 18.52 10.45 3.58
#